data_5bd47db8e9a618795ae7a61c7f90782e
#
_entry.id   5bd47db8e9a618795ae7a61c7f90782e
#
_cell.length_a   1.000
_cell.length_b   1.000
_cell.length_c   1.000
_cell.angle_alpha   90.00
_cell.angle_beta   90.00
_cell.angle_gamma   90.00
#
_symmetry.space_group_name_H-M   'P 1'
#
loop_
_entity.id
_entity.type
_entity.pdbx_description
1 polymer ?
#
loop_
_entity_poly.entity_id
_entity_poly.type
_entity_poly.pdbx_seq_one_letter_code
_entity_poly.pdbx_strand_id
1 'polypeptide(L)'
;MVLNFKQIYSDSWNVFKKNWWELIVVTLIMAALTFIPLIGNFLQLFMYCLILNAILKSAKGEEIKFSDFFQFKEIANTKIITILIVIALLSLFMQAISDEQILTGILTLVVLVITVLIFPLFCVMIDKNLSIKETITDSFNLTKGARFDIIIFLILNFIITVLGVILLFVGIFVAIPIVTIATVFTYIALKNKAL
;
A
#
# COMPACT_ATOMS: atom_id res chain seq x y z
N MET A 1 -20.13 11.46 -0.48
CA MET A 1 -18.67 11.32 -0.34
C MET A 1 -18.40 10.86 1.08
N VAL A 2 -17.78 9.71 1.22
CA VAL A 2 -17.59 9.01 2.50
C VAL A 2 -16.24 9.37 3.11
N LEU A 3 -15.23 9.60 2.26
CA LEU A 3 -13.86 9.90 2.66
C LEU A 3 -13.61 11.41 2.70
N ASN A 4 -13.03 11.90 3.79
CA ASN A 4 -12.56 13.27 3.90
C ASN A 4 -11.09 13.33 3.46
N PHE A 5 -10.84 13.51 2.17
CA PHE A 5 -9.49 13.54 1.61
C PHE A 5 -8.62 14.65 2.22
N LYS A 6 -9.19 15.83 2.49
CA LYS A 6 -8.44 16.93 3.11
C LYS A 6 -7.85 16.49 4.45
N GLN A 7 -8.64 15.81 5.26
CA GLN A 7 -8.18 15.31 6.56
C GLN A 7 -7.16 14.20 6.38
N ILE A 8 -7.44 13.22 5.51
CA ILE A 8 -6.53 12.07 5.24
C ILE A 8 -5.13 12.58 4.86
N TYR A 9 -5.03 13.51 3.89
CA TYR A 9 -3.73 14.02 3.47
C TYR A 9 -3.10 14.97 4.48
N SER A 10 -3.88 15.74 5.25
CA SER A 10 -3.38 16.56 6.34
C SER A 10 -2.73 15.71 7.43
N ASP A 11 -3.43 14.64 7.84
CA ASP A 11 -2.93 13.71 8.86
C ASP A 11 -1.71 12.93 8.34
N SER A 12 -1.74 12.52 7.08
CA SER A 12 -0.60 11.87 6.43
C SER A 12 0.64 12.76 6.41
N TRP A 13 0.47 14.04 6.08
CA TRP A 13 1.55 15.02 6.11
C TRP A 13 2.11 15.25 7.52
N ASN A 14 1.24 15.26 8.54
CA ASN A 14 1.67 15.40 9.93
C ASN A 14 2.49 14.21 10.40
N VAL A 15 2.06 12.99 10.09
CA VAL A 15 2.83 11.76 10.39
C VAL A 15 4.15 11.75 9.62
N PHE A 16 4.13 12.13 8.33
CA PHE A 16 5.35 12.23 7.53
C PHE A 16 6.34 13.23 8.15
N LYS A 17 5.93 14.45 8.49
CA LYS A 17 6.80 15.46 9.09
C LYS A 17 7.45 14.99 10.39
N LYS A 18 6.71 14.22 11.20
CA LYS A 18 7.22 13.71 12.48
C LYS A 18 8.28 12.62 12.29
N ASN A 19 8.17 11.81 11.21
CA ASN A 19 8.98 10.62 10.99
C ASN A 19 9.66 10.65 9.59
N TRP A 20 9.98 11.86 9.10
CA TRP A 20 10.43 12.05 7.71
C TRP A 20 11.72 11.29 7.39
N TRP A 21 12.66 11.25 8.33
CA TRP A 21 13.95 10.60 8.14
C TRP A 21 13.82 9.10 8.00
N GLU A 22 13.13 8.46 8.93
CA GLU A 22 12.87 7.02 8.93
C GLU A 22 12.15 6.59 7.65
N LEU A 23 11.13 7.35 7.25
CA LEU A 23 10.33 7.06 6.06
C LEU A 23 11.12 7.25 4.76
N ILE A 24 11.96 8.27 4.67
CA ILE A 24 12.83 8.48 3.49
C ILE A 24 13.86 7.36 3.40
N VAL A 25 14.55 7.02 4.49
CA VAL A 25 15.55 5.96 4.47
C VAL A 25 14.95 4.61 4.06
N VAL A 26 13.78 4.26 4.60
CA VAL A 26 13.09 3.02 4.22
C VAL A 26 12.64 3.04 2.75
N THR A 27 12.19 4.19 2.24
CA THR A 27 11.84 4.33 0.82
C THR A 27 13.08 4.19 -0.08
N LEU A 28 14.24 4.70 0.34
CA LEU A 28 15.52 4.48 -0.36
C LEU A 28 15.91 3.00 -0.38
N ILE A 29 15.72 2.29 0.74
CA ILE A 29 15.95 0.83 0.80
C ILE A 29 15.02 0.13 -0.19
N MET A 30 13.74 0.47 -0.21
CA MET A 30 12.78 -0.09 -1.17
C MET A 30 13.20 0.18 -2.63
N ALA A 31 13.66 1.39 -2.94
CA ALA A 31 14.17 1.73 -4.26
C ALA A 31 15.41 0.91 -4.63
N ALA A 32 16.31 0.67 -3.68
CA ALA A 32 17.49 -0.19 -3.91
C ALA A 32 17.11 -1.66 -4.19
N LEU A 33 16.03 -2.16 -3.59
CA LEU A 33 15.54 -3.52 -3.84
C LEU A 33 15.05 -3.75 -5.27
N THR A 34 14.64 -2.70 -6.01
CA THR A 34 14.27 -2.83 -7.44
C THR A 34 15.40 -3.34 -8.32
N PHE A 35 16.65 -3.11 -7.92
CA PHE A 35 17.81 -3.56 -8.70
C PHE A 35 18.16 -5.04 -8.49
N ILE A 36 17.45 -5.74 -7.59
CA ILE A 36 17.66 -7.18 -7.34
C ILE A 36 16.73 -7.97 -8.27
N PRO A 37 17.27 -8.65 -9.31
CA PRO A 37 16.45 -9.43 -10.24
C PRO A 37 15.66 -10.53 -9.49
N LEU A 38 14.47 -10.87 -9.98
CA LEU A 38 13.58 -11.93 -9.52
C LEU A 38 13.05 -11.77 -8.08
N ILE A 39 13.92 -11.47 -7.12
CA ILE A 39 13.55 -11.41 -5.69
C ILE A 39 13.15 -10.00 -5.27
N GLY A 40 13.59 -8.97 -6.01
CA GLY A 40 13.38 -7.56 -5.64
C GLY A 40 11.90 -7.20 -5.47
N ASN A 41 11.04 -7.61 -6.39
CA ASN A 41 9.60 -7.36 -6.30
C ASN A 41 8.96 -7.99 -5.05
N PHE A 42 9.38 -9.20 -4.69
CA PHE A 42 8.91 -9.87 -3.47
C PHE A 42 9.38 -9.12 -2.21
N LEU A 43 10.66 -8.75 -2.17
CA LEU A 43 11.22 -8.00 -1.05
C LEU A 43 10.58 -6.62 -0.89
N GLN A 44 10.28 -5.92 -1.99
CA GLN A 44 9.58 -4.64 -1.96
C GLN A 44 8.17 -4.78 -1.38
N LEU A 45 7.40 -5.78 -1.83
CA LEU A 45 6.06 -6.04 -1.29
C LEU A 45 6.12 -6.39 0.19
N PHE A 46 7.13 -7.15 0.60
CA PHE A 46 7.33 -7.49 2.00
C PHE A 46 7.69 -6.25 2.83
N MET A 47 8.62 -5.41 2.37
CA MET A 47 8.95 -4.12 3.00
C MET A 47 7.74 -3.19 3.05
N TYR A 48 6.91 -3.17 2.00
CA TYR A 48 5.66 -2.40 2.00
C TYR A 48 4.73 -2.83 3.15
N CYS A 49 4.58 -4.14 3.39
CA CYS A 49 3.79 -4.63 4.53
C CYS A 49 4.38 -4.19 5.89
N LEU A 50 5.72 -4.16 6.03
CA LEU A 50 6.40 -3.67 7.23
C LEU A 50 6.11 -2.17 7.46
N ILE A 51 6.17 -1.37 6.41
CA ILE A 51 5.82 0.06 6.48
C ILE A 51 4.36 0.25 6.88
N LEU A 52 3.44 -0.50 6.27
CA LEU A 52 2.02 -0.44 6.65
C LEU A 52 1.81 -0.79 8.13
N ASN A 53 2.52 -1.81 8.66
CA ASN A 53 2.44 -2.17 10.07
C ASN A 53 2.94 -1.05 10.98
N ALA A 54 4.10 -0.46 10.68
CA ALA A 54 4.64 0.66 11.44
C ALA A 54 3.69 1.88 11.44
N ILE A 55 3.08 2.20 10.30
CA ILE A 55 2.10 3.29 10.20
C ILE A 55 0.82 2.96 10.95
N LEU A 56 0.32 1.72 10.90
CA LEU A 56 -0.85 1.28 11.67
C LEU A 56 -0.62 1.41 13.17
N LYS A 57 0.58 1.08 13.68
CA LYS A 57 0.98 1.31 15.07
C LYS A 57 0.99 2.81 15.40
N SER A 58 1.56 3.63 14.52
CA SER A 58 1.58 5.09 14.70
C SER A 58 0.18 5.70 14.73
N ALA A 59 -0.74 5.21 13.92
CA ALA A 59 -2.14 5.65 13.94
C ALA A 59 -2.86 5.27 15.26
N LYS A 60 -2.35 4.30 16.02
CA LYS A 60 -2.82 3.93 17.36
C LYS A 60 -2.12 4.73 18.47
N GLY A 61 -1.23 5.67 18.13
CA GLY A 61 -0.54 6.58 19.05
C GLY A 61 0.88 6.16 19.42
N GLU A 62 1.42 5.09 18.84
CA GLU A 62 2.80 4.68 19.04
C GLU A 62 3.75 5.53 18.18
N GLU A 63 4.98 5.73 18.65
CA GLU A 63 6.02 6.40 17.85
C GLU A 63 6.63 5.42 16.86
N ILE A 64 6.79 5.85 15.59
CA ILE A 64 7.52 5.04 14.60
C ILE A 64 9.01 5.06 14.96
N LYS A 65 9.58 3.89 15.17
CA LYS A 65 11.01 3.71 15.33
C LYS A 65 11.58 3.02 14.08
N PHE A 66 12.82 3.34 13.74
CA PHE A 66 13.47 2.68 12.60
C PHE A 66 13.49 1.14 12.72
N SER A 67 13.57 0.61 13.96
CA SER A 67 13.46 -0.83 14.22
C SER A 67 12.13 -1.46 13.82
N ASP A 68 11.04 -0.69 13.75
CA ASP A 68 9.70 -1.21 13.42
C ASP A 68 9.62 -1.69 11.97
N PHE A 69 10.42 -1.08 11.08
CA PHE A 69 10.54 -1.50 9.68
C PHE A 69 11.29 -2.83 9.48
N PHE A 70 11.86 -3.39 10.54
CA PHE A 70 12.61 -4.66 10.51
C PHE A 70 12.01 -5.71 11.45
N GLN A 71 10.80 -5.51 11.95
CA GLN A 71 10.08 -6.47 12.78
C GLN A 71 9.47 -7.59 11.94
N PHE A 72 10.32 -8.36 11.26
CA PHE A 72 9.92 -9.44 10.36
C PHE A 72 8.99 -10.47 11.01
N LYS A 73 9.18 -10.78 12.29
CA LYS A 73 8.37 -11.78 13.00
C LYS A 73 6.90 -11.44 13.08
N GLU A 74 6.54 -10.17 13.12
CA GLU A 74 5.14 -9.74 13.19
C GLU A 74 4.42 -9.94 11.86
N ILE A 75 5.13 -9.83 10.75
CA ILE A 75 4.59 -9.90 9.39
C ILE A 75 4.91 -11.23 8.70
N ALA A 76 5.98 -11.95 9.10
CA ALA A 76 6.37 -13.23 8.53
C ALA A 76 5.41 -14.36 8.90
N ASN A 77 4.12 -14.12 8.68
CA ASN A 77 3.08 -15.11 8.87
C ASN A 77 2.81 -15.80 7.50
N THR A 78 2.54 -17.09 7.53
CA THR A 78 2.33 -17.91 6.33
C THR A 78 1.29 -17.30 5.37
N LYS A 79 0.25 -16.63 5.89
CA LYS A 79 -0.82 -16.03 5.10
C LYS A 79 -0.31 -14.85 4.26
N ILE A 80 0.48 -13.96 4.89
CA ILE A 80 1.08 -12.79 4.20
C ILE A 80 2.05 -13.28 3.14
N ILE A 81 2.92 -14.21 3.49
CA ILE A 81 3.90 -14.80 2.56
C ILE A 81 3.19 -15.44 1.37
N THR A 82 2.10 -16.19 1.59
CA THR A 82 1.32 -16.80 0.50
C THR A 82 0.76 -15.75 -0.46
N ILE A 83 0.15 -14.68 0.06
CA ILE A 83 -0.39 -13.60 -0.79
C ILE A 83 0.73 -12.89 -1.55
N LEU A 84 1.87 -12.62 -0.90
CA LEU A 84 3.01 -11.99 -1.56
C LEU A 84 3.58 -12.86 -2.68
N ILE A 85 3.66 -14.18 -2.48
CA ILE A 85 4.08 -15.13 -3.53
C ILE A 85 3.09 -15.09 -4.71
N VAL A 86 1.78 -15.13 -4.44
CA VAL A 86 0.76 -15.06 -5.50
C VAL A 86 0.88 -13.76 -6.30
N ILE A 87 1.07 -12.61 -5.65
CA ILE A 87 1.25 -11.32 -6.32
C ILE A 87 2.56 -11.30 -7.11
N ALA A 88 3.64 -11.84 -6.56
CA ALA A 88 4.92 -11.92 -7.27
C ALA A 88 4.82 -12.80 -8.52
N LEU A 89 4.15 -13.96 -8.43
CA LEU A 89 3.89 -14.82 -9.60
C LEU A 89 3.01 -14.13 -10.64
N LEU A 90 1.97 -13.41 -10.21
CA LEU A 90 1.13 -12.62 -11.11
C LEU A 90 1.94 -11.53 -11.81
N SER A 91 2.84 -10.84 -11.11
CA SER A 91 3.69 -9.82 -11.72
C SER A 91 4.66 -10.40 -12.76
N LEU A 92 5.24 -11.58 -12.49
CA LEU A 92 6.07 -12.29 -13.46
C LEU A 92 5.27 -12.73 -14.68
N PHE A 93 4.06 -13.22 -14.48
CA PHE A 93 3.16 -13.58 -15.58
C PHE A 93 2.83 -12.37 -16.46
N MET A 94 2.50 -11.21 -15.84
CA MET A 94 2.25 -9.97 -16.57
C MET A 94 3.47 -9.51 -17.37
N GLN A 95 4.69 -9.68 -16.85
CA GLN A 95 5.91 -9.39 -17.59
C GLN A 95 6.11 -10.34 -18.78
N ALA A 96 5.81 -11.64 -18.61
CA ALA A 96 5.96 -12.64 -19.66
C ALA A 96 5.05 -12.40 -20.88
N ILE A 97 3.89 -11.74 -20.66
CA ILE A 97 2.92 -11.43 -21.73
C ILE A 97 2.96 -9.96 -22.17
N SER A 98 3.96 -9.20 -21.74
CA SER A 98 4.02 -7.74 -21.97
C SER A 98 4.02 -7.36 -23.46
N ASP A 99 4.46 -8.23 -24.33
CA ASP A 99 4.48 -8.01 -25.78
C ASP A 99 3.08 -8.04 -26.41
N GLU A 100 2.11 -8.71 -25.77
CA GLU A 100 0.73 -8.80 -26.20
C GLU A 100 -0.08 -7.59 -25.68
N GLN A 101 0.00 -6.45 -26.33
CA GLN A 101 -0.53 -5.17 -25.87
C GLN A 101 -2.02 -5.22 -25.49
N ILE A 102 -2.88 -5.88 -26.29
CA ILE A 102 -4.33 -5.96 -26.05
C ILE A 102 -4.60 -6.79 -24.80
N LEU A 103 -3.96 -7.96 -24.67
CA LEU A 103 -4.13 -8.85 -23.53
C LEU A 103 -3.64 -8.18 -22.24
N THR A 104 -2.48 -7.55 -22.29
CA THR A 104 -1.90 -6.81 -21.16
C THR A 104 -2.81 -5.66 -20.74
N GLY A 105 -3.39 -4.92 -21.69
CA GLY A 105 -4.34 -3.85 -21.42
C GLY A 105 -5.60 -4.35 -20.69
N ILE A 106 -6.21 -5.45 -21.17
CA ILE A 106 -7.40 -6.05 -20.54
C ILE A 106 -7.06 -6.51 -19.11
N LEU A 107 -5.95 -7.23 -18.92
CA LEU A 107 -5.54 -7.73 -17.61
C LEU A 107 -5.22 -6.59 -16.65
N THR A 108 -4.61 -5.51 -17.11
CA THR A 108 -4.36 -4.31 -16.29
C THR A 108 -5.67 -3.70 -15.79
N LEU A 109 -6.70 -3.59 -16.65
CA LEU A 109 -8.02 -3.13 -16.24
C LEU A 109 -8.65 -4.06 -15.19
N VAL A 110 -8.55 -5.37 -15.37
CA VAL A 110 -9.04 -6.35 -14.38
C VAL A 110 -8.34 -6.19 -13.05
N VAL A 111 -7.01 -6.07 -13.04
CA VAL A 111 -6.22 -5.84 -11.82
C VAL A 111 -6.63 -4.54 -11.13
N LEU A 112 -6.86 -3.45 -11.90
CA LEU A 112 -7.31 -2.17 -11.37
C LEU A 112 -8.68 -2.30 -10.69
N VAL A 113 -9.63 -2.98 -11.31
CA VAL A 113 -10.95 -3.24 -10.71
C VAL A 113 -10.81 -4.04 -9.42
N ILE A 114 -10.02 -5.11 -9.43
CA ILE A 114 -9.76 -5.93 -8.23
C ILE A 114 -9.13 -5.06 -7.13
N THR A 115 -8.17 -4.21 -7.46
CA THR A 115 -7.53 -3.30 -6.50
C THR A 115 -8.55 -2.39 -5.82
N VAL A 116 -9.52 -1.83 -6.56
CA VAL A 116 -10.58 -1.01 -5.97
C VAL A 116 -11.47 -1.83 -5.03
N LEU A 117 -11.81 -3.08 -5.42
CA LEU A 117 -12.71 -3.95 -4.67
C LEU A 117 -12.11 -4.44 -3.34
N ILE A 118 -10.82 -4.68 -3.32
CA ILE A 118 -10.10 -5.20 -2.14
C ILE A 118 -9.01 -4.23 -1.66
N PHE A 119 -9.18 -2.94 -1.93
CA PHE A 119 -8.21 -1.87 -1.66
C PHE A 119 -7.49 -2.01 -0.30
N PRO A 120 -8.17 -2.22 0.85
CA PRO A 120 -7.50 -2.26 2.15
C PRO A 120 -6.93 -3.64 2.52
N LEU A 121 -6.79 -4.58 1.57
CA LEU A 121 -6.44 -5.98 1.84
C LEU A 121 -5.23 -6.13 2.79
N PHE A 122 -4.13 -5.45 2.49
CA PHE A 122 -2.92 -5.54 3.31
C PHE A 122 -3.12 -4.96 4.71
N CYS A 123 -3.83 -3.84 4.81
CA CYS A 123 -4.13 -3.23 6.11
C CYS A 123 -5.02 -4.15 6.96
N VAL A 124 -6.07 -4.74 6.36
CA VAL A 124 -6.96 -5.70 7.05
C VAL A 124 -6.17 -6.92 7.52
N MET A 125 -5.32 -7.46 6.66
CA MET A 125 -4.52 -8.66 6.95
C MET A 125 -3.55 -8.44 8.11
N ILE A 126 -2.92 -7.27 8.16
CA ILE A 126 -1.97 -6.91 9.22
C ILE A 126 -2.71 -6.59 10.52
N ASP A 127 -3.80 -5.81 10.45
CA ASP A 127 -4.50 -5.31 11.63
C ASP A 127 -5.36 -6.39 12.32
N LYS A 128 -6.00 -7.29 11.55
CA LYS A 128 -6.99 -8.25 12.09
C LYS A 128 -6.51 -9.70 12.18
N ASN A 129 -5.38 -10.05 11.58
CA ASN A 129 -4.83 -11.43 11.53
C ASN A 129 -5.86 -12.51 11.12
N LEU A 130 -6.76 -12.19 10.19
CA LEU A 130 -7.81 -13.09 9.69
C LEU A 130 -7.24 -14.16 8.75
N SER A 131 -8.03 -15.19 8.42
CA SER A 131 -7.69 -16.10 7.31
C SER A 131 -7.70 -15.35 5.96
N ILE A 132 -7.07 -15.90 4.92
CA ILE A 132 -7.02 -15.26 3.59
C ILE A 132 -8.44 -15.00 3.06
N LYS A 133 -9.33 -15.97 3.17
CA LYS A 133 -10.72 -15.84 2.72
C LYS A 133 -11.48 -14.75 3.47
N GLU A 134 -11.35 -14.72 4.79
CA GLU A 134 -11.98 -13.69 5.64
C GLU A 134 -11.40 -12.32 5.34
N THR A 135 -10.06 -12.21 5.14
CA THR A 135 -9.41 -10.95 4.77
C THR A 135 -9.95 -10.38 3.47
N ILE A 136 -10.10 -11.22 2.43
CA ILE A 136 -10.67 -10.79 1.14
C ILE A 136 -12.12 -10.36 1.32
N THR A 137 -12.94 -11.14 2.04
CA THR A 137 -14.34 -10.84 2.28
C THR A 137 -14.50 -9.54 3.07
N ASP A 138 -13.71 -9.36 4.11
CA ASP A 138 -13.75 -8.15 4.96
C ASP A 138 -13.30 -6.91 4.17
N SER A 139 -12.22 -7.03 3.39
CA SER A 139 -11.76 -5.95 2.51
C SER A 139 -12.83 -5.55 1.49
N PHE A 140 -13.50 -6.51 0.86
CA PHE A 140 -14.59 -6.27 -0.07
C PHE A 140 -15.78 -5.56 0.59
N ASN A 141 -16.13 -5.96 1.83
CA ASN A 141 -17.22 -5.37 2.59
C ASN A 141 -16.88 -3.93 3.02
N LEU A 142 -15.66 -3.66 3.46
CA LEU A 142 -15.19 -2.33 3.83
C LEU A 142 -15.25 -1.34 2.67
N THR A 143 -14.98 -1.81 1.45
CA THR A 143 -15.05 -0.95 0.25
C THR A 143 -16.48 -0.72 -0.24
N LYS A 144 -17.46 -1.53 0.20
CA LYS A 144 -18.85 -1.41 -0.22
C LYS A 144 -19.42 -0.04 0.17
N GLY A 145 -19.91 0.69 -0.84
CA GLY A 145 -20.44 2.05 -0.65
C GLY A 145 -19.39 3.18 -0.63
N ALA A 146 -18.09 2.86 -0.72
CA ALA A 146 -17.01 3.84 -0.82
C ALA A 146 -16.14 3.68 -2.08
N ARG A 147 -16.53 2.80 -3.01
CA ARG A 147 -15.73 2.47 -4.20
C ARG A 147 -15.41 3.68 -5.07
N PHE A 148 -16.37 4.57 -5.23
CA PHE A 148 -16.15 5.81 -5.99
C PHE A 148 -15.12 6.72 -5.30
N ASP A 149 -15.20 6.85 -3.98
CA ASP A 149 -14.21 7.63 -3.21
C ASP A 149 -12.81 6.98 -3.29
N ILE A 150 -12.74 5.63 -3.32
CA ILE A 150 -11.47 4.90 -3.49
C ILE A 150 -10.88 5.17 -4.88
N ILE A 151 -11.69 5.23 -5.93
CA ILE A 151 -11.22 5.59 -7.27
C ILE A 151 -10.64 7.00 -7.26
N ILE A 152 -11.33 7.97 -6.67
CA ILE A 152 -10.82 9.35 -6.52
C ILE A 152 -9.51 9.34 -5.72
N PHE A 153 -9.46 8.58 -4.63
CA PHE A 153 -8.25 8.44 -3.82
C PHE A 153 -7.05 7.90 -4.63
N LEU A 154 -7.27 6.88 -5.44
CA LEU A 154 -6.21 6.31 -6.30
C LEU A 154 -5.75 7.32 -7.35
N ILE A 155 -6.67 8.11 -7.94
CA ILE A 155 -6.32 9.19 -8.88
C ILE A 155 -5.49 10.27 -8.17
N LEU A 156 -5.87 10.68 -6.98
CA LEU A 156 -5.10 11.67 -6.20
C LEU A 156 -3.70 11.15 -5.86
N ASN A 157 -3.57 9.89 -5.44
CA ASN A 157 -2.28 9.26 -5.19
C ASN A 157 -1.41 9.20 -6.45
N PHE A 158 -2.00 8.89 -7.60
CA PHE A 158 -1.31 8.92 -8.88
C PHE A 158 -0.78 10.33 -9.20
N ILE A 159 -1.60 11.36 -9.04
CA ILE A 159 -1.20 12.76 -9.25
C ILE A 159 -0.04 13.14 -8.32
N ILE A 160 -0.13 12.80 -7.02
CA ILE A 160 0.93 13.09 -6.04
C ILE A 160 2.24 12.39 -6.46
N THR A 161 2.16 11.14 -6.90
CA THR A 161 3.33 10.38 -7.34
C THR A 161 3.95 11.00 -8.61
N VAL A 162 3.14 11.38 -9.60
CA VAL A 162 3.60 12.05 -10.82
C VAL A 162 4.28 13.38 -10.49
N LEU A 163 3.70 14.18 -9.60
CA LEU A 163 4.33 15.43 -9.13
C LEU A 163 5.66 15.15 -8.43
N GLY A 164 5.75 14.05 -7.66
CA GLY A 164 7.01 13.61 -7.06
C GLY A 164 8.09 13.29 -8.09
N VAL A 165 7.72 12.65 -9.21
CA VAL A 165 8.64 12.37 -10.33
C VAL A 165 9.13 13.67 -10.97
N ILE A 166 8.23 14.61 -11.25
CA ILE A 166 8.54 15.92 -11.90
C ILE A 166 9.53 16.74 -11.05
N LEU A 167 9.46 16.63 -9.73
CA LEU A 167 10.38 17.28 -8.80
C LEU A 167 11.75 16.57 -8.73
N LEU A 168 12.37 16.31 -9.90
CA LEU A 168 13.73 15.77 -10.08
C LEU A 168 13.98 14.45 -9.33
N PHE A 169 13.00 13.55 -9.32
CA PHE A 169 13.04 12.27 -8.61
C PHE A 169 13.16 12.39 -7.07
N VAL A 170 13.66 13.49 -6.54
CA VAL A 170 13.73 13.72 -5.08
C VAL A 170 12.33 13.73 -4.46
N GLY A 171 11.35 14.27 -5.16
CA GLY A 171 9.96 14.30 -4.72
C GLY A 171 9.33 12.92 -4.56
N ILE A 172 9.82 11.89 -5.24
CA ILE A 172 9.35 10.50 -5.10
C ILE A 172 9.55 9.98 -3.66
N PHE A 173 10.70 10.31 -3.04
CA PHE A 173 11.01 9.88 -1.68
C PHE A 173 10.15 10.56 -0.62
N VAL A 174 9.43 11.60 -0.99
CA VAL A 174 8.39 12.26 -0.18
C VAL A 174 7.00 11.75 -0.56
N ALA A 175 6.72 11.60 -1.85
CA ALA A 175 5.42 11.20 -2.36
C ALA A 175 5.04 9.78 -1.95
N ILE A 176 5.96 8.80 -2.08
CA ILE A 176 5.70 7.40 -1.73
C ILE A 176 5.31 7.23 -0.26
N PRO A 177 6.06 7.74 0.74
CA PRO A 177 5.63 7.69 2.13
C PRO A 177 4.26 8.33 2.36
N ILE A 178 4.00 9.51 1.80
CA ILE A 178 2.72 10.20 1.98
C ILE A 178 1.57 9.35 1.45
N VAL A 179 1.69 8.80 0.25
CA VAL A 179 0.70 7.90 -0.36
C VAL A 179 0.48 6.65 0.49
N THR A 180 1.55 6.07 1.05
CA THR A 180 1.46 4.88 1.90
C THR A 180 0.76 5.21 3.22
N ILE A 181 1.08 6.33 3.85
CA ILE A 181 0.39 6.80 5.07
C ILE A 181 -1.08 7.07 4.76
N ALA A 182 -1.39 7.75 3.66
CA ALA A 182 -2.75 8.05 3.23
C ALA A 182 -3.57 6.77 2.99
N THR A 183 -2.94 5.69 2.50
CA THR A 183 -3.58 4.38 2.36
C THR A 183 -4.04 3.82 3.71
N VAL A 184 -3.21 3.92 4.75
CA VAL A 184 -3.56 3.48 6.11
C VAL A 184 -4.68 4.33 6.70
N PHE A 185 -4.61 5.67 6.57
CA PHE A 185 -5.68 6.54 7.07
C PHE A 185 -6.99 6.34 6.32
N THR A 186 -6.94 6.05 5.02
CA THR A 186 -8.13 5.66 4.24
C THR A 186 -8.73 4.36 4.76
N TYR A 187 -7.91 3.35 5.05
CA TYR A 187 -8.38 2.10 5.68
C TYR A 187 -9.05 2.38 7.04
N ILE A 188 -8.44 3.20 7.89
CA ILE A 188 -9.01 3.56 9.21
C ILE A 188 -10.33 4.28 9.05
N ALA A 189 -10.46 5.20 8.10
CA ALA A 189 -11.71 5.90 7.81
C ALA A 189 -12.81 4.94 7.34
N LEU A 190 -12.49 3.96 6.49
CA LEU A 190 -13.41 2.93 6.05
C LEU A 190 -13.84 2.01 7.20
N LYS A 191 -12.91 1.63 8.08
CA LYS A 191 -13.16 0.79 9.25
C LYS A 191 -14.10 1.47 10.23
N ASN A 192 -13.87 2.76 10.53
CA ASN A 192 -14.70 3.54 11.45
C ASN A 192 -16.11 3.78 10.92
N LYS A 193 -16.32 3.74 9.61
CA LYS A 193 -17.64 3.84 9.00
C LYS A 193 -18.43 2.53 9.05
N ALA A 194 -17.74 1.39 9.04
CA ALA A 194 -18.37 0.08 9.05
C ALA A 194 -18.85 -0.36 10.44
N LEU A 195 -18.49 0.39 11.50
CA LEU A 195 -18.98 0.27 12.87
C LEU A 195 -20.21 1.15 13.07
#